data_6666ae334455dbbeba74a300cace4bde
#
_entry.id   6666ae334455dbbeba74a300cace4bde
#
_cell.length_a   1.000
_cell.length_b   1.000
_cell.length_c   1.000
_cell.angle_alpha   90.00
_cell.angle_beta   90.00
_cell.angle_gamma   90.00
#
_symmetry.space_group_name_H-M   'P 1'
#
loop_
_entity.id
_entity.type
_entity.pdbx_description
1 polymer ?
#
loop_
_entity_poly.entity_id
_entity_poly.type
_entity_poly.pdbx_seq_one_letter_code
_entity_poly.pdbx_strand_id
1 'polypeptide(L)'
;MLFLKQLWRDVQRVPAPTVLGLIVLMAVIFLFEEAVGVDFQYLNARPVAIVNAWSRVCAGEANIAQIGVIATLVTAVFLHGGFEHLLMNMVFLWAFASLASELLGKWHVVWIFLVTGVAGNILQVCLVPDSYGILGASGAVTGFAGVYIGLASRWRLNWPHVWPLAHPISPMRLAVFALVGVGFDVYRLINGAIGVAFGAHIGGFLCGLLVGFAFTFLKKNPHSRRVNR
;
A
#
# COMPACT_ATOMS: atom_id res chain seq x y z
N MET A 1 -1.03 -30.70 -17.00
CA MET A 1 0.23 -30.56 -16.25
C MET A 1 1.29 -29.71 -16.93
N LEU A 2 1.52 -29.85 -18.24
CA LEU A 2 2.46 -29.01 -19.01
C LEU A 2 2.09 -27.53 -19.02
N PHE A 3 0.81 -27.19 -19.20
CA PHE A 3 0.30 -25.80 -19.18
C PHE A 3 0.60 -25.09 -17.85
N LEU A 4 0.34 -25.74 -16.72
CA LEU A 4 0.61 -25.16 -15.38
C LEU A 4 2.12 -24.95 -15.14
N LYS A 5 2.96 -25.86 -15.64
CA LYS A 5 4.42 -25.70 -15.56
C LYS A 5 4.92 -24.56 -16.45
N GLN A 6 4.30 -24.36 -17.62
CA GLN A 6 4.62 -23.24 -18.50
C GLN A 6 4.19 -21.92 -17.85
N LEU A 7 2.94 -21.84 -17.39
CA LEU A 7 2.40 -20.68 -16.68
C LEU A 7 3.27 -20.30 -15.49
N TRP A 8 3.69 -21.29 -14.68
CA TRP A 8 4.58 -21.06 -13.55
C TRP A 8 5.94 -20.47 -13.96
N ARG A 9 6.54 -20.96 -15.06
CA ARG A 9 7.79 -20.40 -15.60
C ARG A 9 7.61 -18.98 -16.11
N ASP A 10 6.47 -18.68 -16.72
CA ASP A 10 6.19 -17.35 -17.25
C ASP A 10 5.94 -16.35 -16.11
N VAL A 11 5.24 -16.75 -15.05
CA VAL A 11 5.07 -15.95 -13.82
C VAL A 11 6.42 -15.68 -13.15
N GLN A 12 7.35 -16.63 -13.13
CA GLN A 12 8.70 -16.40 -12.58
C GLN A 12 9.54 -15.42 -13.39
N ARG A 13 9.19 -15.17 -14.66
CA ARG A 13 9.83 -14.15 -15.51
C ARG A 13 9.26 -12.76 -15.31
N VAL A 14 8.12 -12.63 -14.61
CA VAL A 14 7.54 -11.33 -14.28
C VAL A 14 8.51 -10.59 -13.34
N PRO A 15 8.84 -9.33 -13.60
CA PRO A 15 9.82 -8.57 -12.79
C PRO A 15 9.48 -8.49 -11.29
N ALA A 16 8.21 -8.61 -10.93
CA ALA A 16 7.74 -8.51 -9.54
C ALA A 16 6.60 -9.51 -9.24
N PRO A 17 6.89 -10.84 -9.19
CA PRO A 17 5.85 -11.86 -9.04
C PRO A 17 5.04 -11.72 -7.74
N THR A 18 5.63 -11.23 -6.66
CA THR A 18 4.93 -11.00 -5.40
C THR A 18 3.92 -9.85 -5.51
N VAL A 19 4.25 -8.80 -6.27
CA VAL A 19 3.32 -7.70 -6.55
C VAL A 19 2.15 -8.18 -7.39
N LEU A 20 2.44 -9.00 -8.43
CA LEU A 20 1.39 -9.62 -9.23
C LEU A 20 0.48 -10.52 -8.38
N GLY A 21 1.06 -11.27 -7.44
CA GLY A 21 0.29 -12.09 -6.49
C GLY A 21 -0.67 -11.27 -5.63
N LEU A 22 -0.24 -10.11 -5.11
CA LEU A 22 -1.10 -9.18 -4.38
C LEU A 22 -2.21 -8.61 -5.26
N ILE A 23 -1.90 -8.22 -6.50
CA ILE A 23 -2.89 -7.72 -7.47
C ILE A 23 -3.95 -8.79 -7.76
N VAL A 24 -3.53 -10.02 -8.03
CA VAL A 24 -4.46 -11.13 -8.29
C VAL A 24 -5.32 -11.43 -7.06
N LEU A 25 -4.74 -11.42 -5.86
CA LEU A 25 -5.48 -11.61 -4.62
C LEU A 25 -6.60 -10.57 -4.45
N MET A 26 -6.28 -9.28 -4.62
CA MET A 26 -7.27 -8.21 -4.50
C MET A 26 -8.32 -8.26 -5.61
N ALA A 27 -7.94 -8.60 -6.84
CA ALA A 27 -8.90 -8.80 -7.93
C ALA A 27 -9.85 -9.98 -7.65
N VAL A 28 -9.35 -11.08 -7.10
CA VAL A 28 -10.18 -12.24 -6.72
C VAL A 28 -11.13 -11.87 -5.57
N ILE A 29 -10.66 -11.16 -4.55
CA ILE A 29 -11.50 -10.67 -3.45
C ILE A 29 -12.62 -9.79 -4.02
N PHE A 30 -12.29 -8.80 -4.85
CA PHE A 30 -13.26 -7.89 -5.45
C PHE A 30 -14.31 -8.63 -6.31
N LEU A 31 -13.87 -9.56 -7.16
CA LEU A 31 -14.79 -10.36 -7.97
C LEU A 31 -15.70 -11.24 -7.12
N PHE A 32 -15.20 -11.74 -5.99
CA PHE A 32 -16.01 -12.51 -5.05
C PHE A 32 -17.04 -11.62 -4.36
N GLU A 33 -16.68 -10.41 -3.94
CA GLU A 33 -17.60 -9.40 -3.38
C GLU A 33 -18.76 -9.13 -4.35
N GLU A 34 -18.43 -8.82 -5.62
CA GLU A 34 -19.42 -8.55 -6.66
C GLU A 34 -20.30 -9.75 -6.98
N ALA A 35 -19.74 -10.97 -7.05
CA ALA A 35 -20.46 -12.17 -7.42
C ALA A 35 -21.42 -12.64 -6.33
N VAL A 36 -21.07 -12.51 -5.06
CA VAL A 36 -21.87 -12.95 -3.92
C VAL A 36 -22.91 -11.92 -3.52
N GLY A 37 -22.74 -10.67 -3.94
CA GLY A 37 -23.62 -9.56 -3.57
C GLY A 37 -23.65 -9.29 -2.06
N VAL A 38 -22.66 -9.78 -1.33
CA VAL A 38 -22.52 -9.55 0.10
C VAL A 38 -21.83 -8.22 0.30
N ASP A 39 -22.52 -7.32 0.94
CA ASP A 39 -21.93 -6.07 1.40
C ASP A 39 -20.92 -6.36 2.54
N PHE A 40 -19.65 -6.47 2.17
CA PHE A 40 -18.56 -6.70 3.13
C PHE A 40 -18.28 -5.46 4.01
N GLN A 41 -19.26 -4.57 4.23
CA GLN A 41 -19.15 -3.41 5.13
C GLN A 41 -18.64 -3.80 6.53
N TYR A 42 -18.84 -5.04 6.96
CA TYR A 42 -18.32 -5.54 8.24
C TYR A 42 -16.80 -5.69 8.26
N LEU A 43 -16.16 -5.80 7.10
CA LEU A 43 -14.70 -5.92 6.96
C LEU A 43 -14.02 -4.57 6.71
N ASN A 44 -14.81 -3.51 6.46
CA ASN A 44 -14.32 -2.15 6.35
C ASN A 44 -13.89 -1.62 7.73
N ALA A 45 -12.80 -0.89 7.76
CA ALA A 45 -12.36 -0.22 8.97
C ALA A 45 -13.29 0.99 9.25
N ARG A 46 -14.09 0.90 10.32
CA ARG A 46 -15.00 1.97 10.76
C ARG A 46 -14.35 2.75 11.90
N PRO A 47 -13.93 4.01 11.72
CA PRO A 47 -13.15 4.74 12.71
C PRO A 47 -13.82 4.80 14.09
N VAL A 48 -15.08 5.19 14.17
CA VAL A 48 -15.83 5.24 15.44
C VAL A 48 -15.84 3.88 16.17
N ALA A 49 -16.07 2.79 15.42
CA ALA A 49 -16.09 1.45 16.01
C ALA A 49 -14.70 1.03 16.51
N ILE A 50 -13.63 1.40 15.79
CA ILE A 50 -12.25 1.10 16.17
C ILE A 50 -11.86 1.88 17.43
N VAL A 51 -12.19 3.18 17.52
CA VAL A 51 -11.93 3.99 18.72
C VAL A 51 -12.65 3.41 19.93
N ASN A 52 -13.92 3.03 19.78
CA ASN A 52 -14.70 2.43 20.86
C ASN A 52 -14.14 1.06 21.29
N ALA A 53 -13.77 0.21 20.32
CA ALA A 53 -13.17 -1.10 20.60
C ALA A 53 -11.83 -0.95 21.31
N TRP A 54 -10.98 -0.01 20.87
CA TRP A 54 -9.71 0.28 21.50
C TRP A 54 -9.85 0.78 22.93
N SER A 55 -10.80 1.70 23.18
CA SER A 55 -11.09 2.21 24.54
C SER A 55 -11.48 1.08 25.49
N ARG A 56 -12.32 0.13 25.03
CA ARG A 56 -12.71 -1.06 25.83
C ARG A 56 -11.52 -1.97 26.09
N VAL A 57 -10.67 -2.21 25.11
CA VAL A 57 -9.45 -3.01 25.29
C VAL A 57 -8.54 -2.37 26.35
N CYS A 58 -8.35 -1.05 26.29
CA CYS A 58 -7.56 -0.32 27.29
C CYS A 58 -8.19 -0.34 28.71
N ALA A 59 -9.53 -0.44 28.79
CA ALA A 59 -10.24 -0.60 30.06
C ALA A 59 -10.21 -2.05 30.61
N GLY A 60 -9.56 -3.00 29.94
CA GLY A 60 -9.52 -4.40 30.33
C GLY A 60 -10.77 -5.20 29.94
N GLU A 61 -11.65 -4.64 29.11
CA GLU A 61 -12.90 -5.25 28.65
C GLU A 61 -12.74 -5.92 27.27
N ALA A 62 -11.53 -6.38 26.95
CA ALA A 62 -11.24 -7.00 25.66
C ALA A 62 -12.04 -8.30 25.48
N ASN A 63 -12.72 -8.43 24.36
CA ASN A 63 -13.35 -9.67 23.91
C ASN A 63 -13.17 -9.87 22.41
N ILE A 64 -13.63 -11.00 21.88
CA ILE A 64 -13.42 -11.37 20.47
C ILE A 64 -14.05 -10.36 19.49
N ALA A 65 -15.16 -9.71 19.89
CA ALA A 65 -15.81 -8.71 19.05
C ALA A 65 -14.95 -7.44 18.89
N GLN A 66 -14.35 -6.91 19.99
CA GLN A 66 -13.45 -5.79 19.92
C GLN A 66 -12.19 -6.11 19.11
N ILE A 67 -11.63 -7.31 19.29
CA ILE A 67 -10.48 -7.76 18.50
C ILE A 67 -10.85 -7.83 17.01
N GLY A 68 -12.03 -8.36 16.67
CA GLY A 68 -12.55 -8.41 15.30
C GLY A 68 -12.68 -7.02 14.66
N VAL A 69 -13.21 -6.05 15.42
CA VAL A 69 -13.30 -4.65 14.95
C VAL A 69 -11.92 -4.05 14.68
N ILE A 70 -10.95 -4.26 15.56
CA ILE A 70 -9.57 -3.75 15.37
C ILE A 70 -8.90 -4.44 14.17
N ALA A 71 -9.18 -5.73 13.96
CA ALA A 71 -8.64 -6.48 12.83
C ALA A 71 -9.10 -5.92 11.46
N THR A 72 -10.20 -5.14 11.43
CA THR A 72 -10.63 -4.47 10.20
C THR A 72 -9.62 -3.45 9.68
N LEU A 73 -8.71 -2.95 10.51
CA LEU A 73 -7.57 -2.14 10.04
C LEU A 73 -6.71 -2.89 9.02
N VAL A 74 -6.67 -4.22 9.10
CA VAL A 74 -5.92 -5.08 8.16
C VAL A 74 -6.81 -5.50 6.99
N THR A 75 -8.03 -5.98 7.25
CA THR A 75 -8.91 -6.51 6.17
C THR A 75 -9.29 -5.43 5.18
N ALA A 76 -9.54 -4.21 5.65
CA ALA A 76 -9.90 -3.07 4.82
C ALA A 76 -8.87 -2.76 3.71
N VAL A 77 -7.60 -3.09 3.90
CA VAL A 77 -6.54 -2.86 2.91
C VAL A 77 -6.75 -3.68 1.63
N PHE A 78 -7.49 -4.77 1.70
CA PHE A 78 -7.75 -5.68 0.57
C PHE A 78 -9.07 -5.42 -0.15
N LEU A 79 -9.97 -4.62 0.43
CA LEU A 79 -11.32 -4.36 -0.09
C LEU A 79 -11.32 -3.15 -1.03
N HIS A 80 -12.25 -3.11 -1.99
CA HIS A 80 -12.35 -2.00 -2.94
C HIS A 80 -13.80 -1.62 -3.23
N GLY A 81 -14.11 -0.34 -3.14
CA GLY A 81 -15.47 0.21 -3.31
C GLY A 81 -15.96 0.33 -4.77
N GLY A 82 -15.28 -0.30 -5.73
CA GLY A 82 -15.67 -0.34 -7.14
C GLY A 82 -14.48 -0.60 -8.06
N PHE A 83 -14.79 -0.95 -9.31
CA PHE A 83 -13.79 -1.35 -10.31
C PHE A 83 -12.73 -0.27 -10.58
N GLU A 84 -13.13 0.99 -10.70
CA GLU A 84 -12.21 2.09 -10.95
C GLU A 84 -11.23 2.26 -9.77
N HIS A 85 -11.74 2.16 -8.54
CA HIS A 85 -10.92 2.22 -7.32
C HIS A 85 -9.90 1.08 -7.28
N LEU A 86 -10.32 -0.16 -7.58
CA LEU A 86 -9.41 -1.30 -7.70
C LEU A 86 -8.37 -1.05 -8.78
N LEU A 87 -8.78 -0.68 -10.00
CA LEU A 87 -7.89 -0.51 -11.14
C LEU A 87 -6.78 0.51 -10.84
N MET A 88 -7.13 1.67 -10.30
CA MET A 88 -6.16 2.71 -9.96
C MET A 88 -5.19 2.23 -8.88
N ASN A 89 -5.67 1.55 -7.85
CA ASN A 89 -4.79 0.95 -6.85
C ASN A 89 -3.82 -0.07 -7.46
N MET A 90 -4.29 -0.94 -8.36
CA MET A 90 -3.44 -1.96 -9.00
C MET A 90 -2.36 -1.34 -9.88
N VAL A 91 -2.69 -0.31 -10.66
CA VAL A 91 -1.72 0.41 -11.51
C VAL A 91 -0.61 1.05 -10.67
N PHE A 92 -0.96 1.78 -9.62
CA PHE A 92 0.03 2.43 -8.78
C PHE A 92 0.78 1.45 -7.86
N LEU A 93 0.11 0.39 -7.37
CA LEU A 93 0.78 -0.69 -6.66
C LEU A 93 1.83 -1.34 -7.54
N TRP A 94 1.49 -1.69 -8.79
CA TRP A 94 2.45 -2.23 -9.74
C TRP A 94 3.64 -1.31 -9.92
N ALA A 95 3.42 -0.02 -10.13
CA ALA A 95 4.48 0.94 -10.36
C ALA A 95 5.45 1.02 -9.16
N PHE A 96 4.95 1.33 -7.97
CA PHE A 96 5.82 1.60 -6.82
C PHE A 96 6.29 0.35 -6.07
N ALA A 97 5.44 -0.68 -5.93
CA ALA A 97 5.84 -1.90 -5.25
C ALA A 97 6.81 -2.75 -6.08
N SER A 98 6.75 -2.69 -7.42
CA SER A 98 7.75 -3.33 -8.28
C SER A 98 9.14 -2.73 -8.07
N LEU A 99 9.24 -1.41 -7.93
CA LEU A 99 10.50 -0.72 -7.60
C LEU A 99 11.03 -1.11 -6.21
N ALA A 100 10.14 -1.19 -5.22
CA ALA A 100 10.52 -1.66 -3.89
C ALA A 100 10.98 -3.13 -3.93
N SER A 101 10.32 -3.98 -4.72
CA SER A 101 10.72 -5.38 -4.93
C SER A 101 12.12 -5.50 -5.53
N GLU A 102 12.44 -4.67 -6.52
CA GLU A 102 13.79 -4.63 -7.13
C GLU A 102 14.87 -4.20 -6.15
N LEU A 103 14.60 -3.15 -5.36
CA LEU A 103 15.58 -2.55 -4.47
C LEU A 103 15.76 -3.34 -3.16
N LEU A 104 14.69 -3.88 -2.61
CA LEU A 104 14.69 -4.53 -1.29
C LEU A 104 14.54 -6.05 -1.37
N GLY A 105 13.96 -6.56 -2.44
CA GLY A 105 13.64 -7.96 -2.67
C GLY A 105 12.17 -8.30 -2.39
N LYS A 106 11.70 -9.34 -3.08
CA LYS A 106 10.28 -9.73 -3.17
C LYS A 106 9.56 -9.95 -1.84
N TRP A 107 10.25 -10.49 -0.82
CA TRP A 107 9.64 -10.78 0.47
C TRP A 107 9.33 -9.53 1.31
N HIS A 108 10.03 -8.42 1.04
CA HIS A 108 9.78 -7.15 1.71
C HIS A 108 8.46 -6.49 1.24
N VAL A 109 7.98 -6.84 0.04
CA VAL A 109 6.75 -6.27 -0.50
C VAL A 109 5.53 -6.57 0.37
N VAL A 110 5.38 -7.81 0.83
CA VAL A 110 4.19 -8.23 1.61
C VAL A 110 4.09 -7.49 2.94
N TRP A 111 5.16 -7.49 3.73
CA TRP A 111 5.09 -6.83 5.03
C TRP A 111 5.06 -5.30 4.91
N ILE A 112 5.74 -4.70 3.92
CA ILE A 112 5.64 -3.25 3.65
C ILE A 112 4.19 -2.90 3.30
N PHE A 113 3.55 -3.68 2.42
CA PHE A 113 2.15 -3.51 2.06
C PHE A 113 1.25 -3.49 3.30
N LEU A 114 1.38 -4.49 4.17
CA LEU A 114 0.57 -4.59 5.39
C LEU A 114 0.87 -3.46 6.38
N VAL A 115 2.14 -3.22 6.69
CA VAL A 115 2.53 -2.22 7.69
C VAL A 115 2.14 -0.81 7.26
N THR A 116 2.39 -0.44 6.00
CA THR A 116 2.06 0.91 5.53
C THR A 116 0.54 1.09 5.33
N GLY A 117 -0.18 0.06 4.89
CA GLY A 117 -1.63 0.09 4.79
C GLY A 117 -2.30 0.24 6.15
N VAL A 118 -1.88 -0.55 7.14
CA VAL A 118 -2.40 -0.46 8.52
C VAL A 118 -2.04 0.88 9.16
N ALA A 119 -0.79 1.35 9.02
CA ALA A 119 -0.38 2.65 9.53
C ALA A 119 -1.20 3.79 8.91
N GLY A 120 -1.51 3.69 7.63
CA GLY A 120 -2.42 4.60 6.94
C GLY A 120 -3.81 4.61 7.58
N ASN A 121 -4.42 3.44 7.73
CA ASN A 121 -5.73 3.30 8.34
C ASN A 121 -5.77 3.84 9.79
N ILE A 122 -4.72 3.58 10.57
CA ILE A 122 -4.58 4.14 11.93
C ILE A 122 -4.57 5.67 11.89
N LEU A 123 -3.77 6.28 11.00
CA LEU A 123 -3.72 7.74 10.91
C LEU A 123 -5.06 8.34 10.48
N GLN A 124 -5.78 7.71 9.55
CA GLN A 124 -7.13 8.13 9.17
C GLN A 124 -8.09 8.09 10.36
N VAL A 125 -8.07 7.02 11.16
CA VAL A 125 -8.88 6.90 12.39
C VAL A 125 -8.56 8.02 13.39
N CYS A 126 -7.27 8.35 13.53
CA CYS A 126 -6.84 9.40 14.47
C CYS A 126 -7.23 10.82 14.00
N LEU A 127 -7.13 11.10 12.68
CA LEU A 127 -7.36 12.43 12.14
C LEU A 127 -8.83 12.72 11.86
N VAL A 128 -9.60 11.70 11.46
CA VAL A 128 -11.00 11.84 11.02
C VAL A 128 -11.83 10.70 11.63
N PRO A 129 -12.01 10.70 12.97
CA PRO A 129 -12.71 9.61 13.67
C PRO A 129 -14.18 9.48 13.25
N ASP A 130 -14.80 10.53 12.76
CA ASP A 130 -16.19 10.53 12.31
C ASP A 130 -16.36 10.23 10.81
N SER A 131 -15.27 9.83 10.12
CA SER A 131 -15.34 9.48 8.71
C SER A 131 -16.10 8.18 8.48
N TYR A 132 -16.63 8.04 7.26
CA TYR A 132 -17.22 6.79 6.79
C TYR A 132 -16.17 5.66 6.77
N GLY A 133 -16.62 4.43 6.50
CA GLY A 133 -15.72 3.27 6.46
C GLY A 133 -14.52 3.48 5.55
N ILE A 134 -13.37 3.01 5.99
CA ILE A 134 -12.09 3.02 5.25
C ILE A 134 -11.96 1.70 4.53
N LEU A 135 -11.63 1.74 3.24
CA LEU A 135 -11.28 0.55 2.45
C LEU A 135 -10.33 0.93 1.31
N GLY A 136 -9.57 -0.03 0.86
CA GLY A 136 -8.66 0.13 -0.28
C GLY A 136 -7.19 -0.02 0.06
N ALA A 137 -6.43 -0.47 -0.93
CA ALA A 137 -4.97 -0.63 -0.84
C ALA A 137 -4.21 0.70 -0.89
N SER A 138 -4.90 1.83 -1.08
CA SER A 138 -4.28 3.12 -1.41
C SER A 138 -3.29 3.63 -0.36
N GLY A 139 -3.53 3.38 0.93
CA GLY A 139 -2.57 3.67 1.99
C GLY A 139 -1.26 2.87 1.83
N ALA A 140 -1.35 1.59 1.45
CA ALA A 140 -0.17 0.79 1.16
C ALA A 140 0.53 1.25 -0.14
N VAL A 141 -0.23 1.63 -1.15
CA VAL A 141 0.29 2.15 -2.42
C VAL A 141 1.11 3.42 -2.21
N THR A 142 0.55 4.40 -1.49
CA THR A 142 1.29 5.62 -1.12
C THR A 142 2.46 5.32 -0.18
N GLY A 143 2.34 4.27 0.64
CA GLY A 143 3.42 3.73 1.43
C GLY A 143 4.62 3.28 0.60
N PHE A 144 4.42 2.58 -0.51
CA PHE A 144 5.51 2.22 -1.42
C PHE A 144 6.15 3.44 -2.10
N ALA A 145 5.36 4.47 -2.41
CA ALA A 145 5.91 5.73 -2.88
C ALA A 145 6.81 6.40 -1.82
N GLY A 146 6.37 6.37 -0.55
CA GLY A 146 7.17 6.81 0.59
C GLY A 146 8.46 6.01 0.74
N VAL A 147 8.41 4.67 0.67
CA VAL A 147 9.59 3.80 0.70
C VAL A 147 10.59 4.19 -0.38
N TYR A 148 10.13 4.41 -1.60
CA TYR A 148 11.00 4.82 -2.71
C TYR A 148 11.73 6.13 -2.42
N ILE A 149 11.03 7.14 -1.92
CA ILE A 149 11.63 8.43 -1.53
C ILE A 149 12.59 8.26 -0.35
N GLY A 150 12.22 7.47 0.65
CA GLY A 150 13.07 7.16 1.80
C GLY A 150 14.40 6.52 1.37
N LEU A 151 14.37 5.59 0.43
CA LEU A 151 15.58 5.00 -0.16
C LEU A 151 16.38 6.03 -0.96
N ALA A 152 15.72 6.85 -1.78
CA ALA A 152 16.33 7.86 -2.61
C ALA A 152 17.05 8.97 -1.80
N SER A 153 16.69 9.14 -0.52
CA SER A 153 17.32 10.12 0.36
C SER A 153 18.81 9.87 0.58
N ARG A 154 19.28 8.64 0.48
CA ARG A 154 20.68 8.24 0.72
C ARG A 154 21.26 7.35 -0.38
N TRP A 155 20.43 6.67 -1.16
CA TRP A 155 20.87 5.83 -2.24
C TRP A 155 20.78 6.56 -3.57
N ARG A 156 21.82 6.44 -4.39
CA ARG A 156 21.73 6.83 -5.80
C ARG A 156 20.97 5.72 -6.51
N LEU A 157 19.76 6.04 -6.96
CA LEU A 157 18.92 5.12 -7.70
C LEU A 157 19.16 5.28 -9.18
N ASN A 158 19.23 4.15 -9.90
CA ASN A 158 19.20 4.16 -11.36
C ASN A 158 17.83 4.63 -11.85
N TRP A 159 17.74 5.00 -13.12
CA TRP A 159 16.45 5.30 -13.75
C TRP A 159 15.63 3.99 -13.79
N PRO A 160 14.55 3.87 -13.01
CA PRO A 160 13.77 2.67 -12.98
C PRO A 160 12.99 2.48 -14.28
N HIS A 161 12.89 1.23 -14.71
CA HIS A 161 12.06 0.82 -15.81
C HIS A 161 10.82 0.10 -15.26
N VAL A 162 9.69 0.78 -15.28
CA VAL A 162 8.39 0.21 -14.85
C VAL A 162 7.74 -0.42 -16.07
N TRP A 163 7.84 -1.76 -16.17
CA TRP A 163 7.16 -2.49 -17.23
C TRP A 163 5.63 -2.28 -17.13
N PRO A 164 4.87 -2.06 -18.21
CA PRO A 164 5.25 -2.13 -19.63
C PRO A 164 5.66 -0.78 -20.25
N LEU A 165 6.05 0.22 -19.48
CA LEU A 165 6.46 1.50 -20.04
C LEU A 165 7.71 1.37 -20.91
N ALA A 166 7.70 2.01 -22.07
CA ALA A 166 8.78 1.90 -23.05
C ALA A 166 10.11 2.54 -22.59
N HIS A 167 10.01 3.56 -21.73
CA HIS A 167 11.18 4.34 -21.29
C HIS A 167 11.30 4.38 -19.78
N PRO A 168 12.54 4.35 -19.25
CA PRO A 168 12.77 4.54 -17.81
C PRO A 168 12.36 5.95 -17.38
N ILE A 169 11.87 6.05 -16.15
CA ILE A 169 11.44 7.32 -15.54
C ILE A 169 12.55 7.81 -14.62
N SER A 170 12.88 9.10 -14.64
CA SER A 170 13.89 9.59 -13.70
C SER A 170 13.42 9.49 -12.25
N PRO A 171 14.32 9.13 -11.30
CA PRO A 171 13.99 9.09 -9.88
C PRO A 171 13.38 10.40 -9.36
N MET A 172 13.87 11.53 -9.84
CA MET A 172 13.34 12.84 -9.49
C MET A 172 11.87 13.02 -9.94
N ARG A 173 11.52 12.59 -11.15
CA ARG A 173 10.13 12.69 -11.64
C ARG A 173 9.18 11.83 -10.82
N LEU A 174 9.59 10.61 -10.44
CA LEU A 174 8.80 9.75 -9.56
C LEU A 174 8.64 10.36 -8.17
N ALA A 175 9.71 10.93 -7.61
CA ALA A 175 9.66 11.60 -6.31
C ALA A 175 8.73 12.82 -6.35
N VAL A 176 8.86 13.68 -7.36
CA VAL A 176 7.97 14.85 -7.54
C VAL A 176 6.51 14.40 -7.68
N PHE A 177 6.24 13.38 -8.50
CA PHE A 177 4.88 12.85 -8.67
C PHE A 177 4.29 12.37 -7.34
N ALA A 178 5.06 11.61 -6.55
CA ALA A 178 4.61 11.12 -5.24
C ALA A 178 4.38 12.28 -4.24
N LEU A 179 5.29 13.25 -4.18
CA LEU A 179 5.18 14.41 -3.29
C LEU A 179 4.00 15.33 -3.65
N VAL A 180 3.77 15.55 -4.94
CA VAL A 180 2.60 16.31 -5.42
C VAL A 180 1.30 15.59 -5.05
N GLY A 181 1.25 14.25 -5.23
CA GLY A 181 0.09 13.44 -4.84
C GLY A 181 -0.23 13.58 -3.36
N VAL A 182 0.77 13.36 -2.49
CA VAL A 182 0.57 13.49 -1.03
C VAL A 182 0.28 14.94 -0.62
N GLY A 183 0.92 15.92 -1.24
CA GLY A 183 0.63 17.34 -1.01
C GLY A 183 -0.84 17.67 -1.34
N PHE A 184 -1.37 17.09 -2.42
CA PHE A 184 -2.77 17.22 -2.77
C PHE A 184 -3.69 16.52 -1.76
N ASP A 185 -3.32 15.35 -1.24
CA ASP A 185 -4.06 14.66 -0.18
C ASP A 185 -4.11 15.51 1.12
N VAL A 186 -2.99 16.14 1.51
CA VAL A 186 -2.95 17.08 2.64
C VAL A 186 -3.88 18.26 2.40
N TYR A 187 -3.82 18.86 1.21
CA TYR A 187 -4.70 19.98 0.86
C TYR A 187 -6.19 19.58 0.96
N ARG A 188 -6.55 18.40 0.41
CA ARG A 188 -7.93 17.88 0.45
C ARG A 188 -8.39 17.57 1.86
N LEU A 189 -7.53 16.99 2.70
CA LEU A 189 -7.81 16.70 4.11
C LEU A 189 -8.10 17.99 4.89
N ILE A 190 -7.24 19.02 4.75
CA ILE A 190 -7.39 20.30 5.46
C ILE A 190 -8.67 21.02 5.03
N ASN A 191 -9.07 20.90 3.75
CA ASN A 191 -10.29 21.50 3.24
C ASN A 191 -11.55 20.65 3.46
N GLY A 192 -11.48 19.61 4.29
CA GLY A 192 -12.64 18.79 4.67
C GLY A 192 -13.25 17.98 3.52
N ALA A 193 -12.46 17.64 2.51
CA ALA A 193 -12.94 16.83 1.40
C ALA A 193 -13.30 15.42 1.88
N ILE A 194 -14.42 14.89 1.40
CA ILE A 194 -14.96 13.57 1.74
C ILE A 194 -14.84 12.60 0.57
N GLY A 195 -15.15 11.32 0.82
CA GLY A 195 -15.19 10.27 -0.19
C GLY A 195 -13.86 9.52 -0.40
N VAL A 196 -12.74 10.07 0.09
CA VAL A 196 -11.42 9.42 0.06
C VAL A 196 -10.78 9.50 1.46
N ALA A 197 -10.10 8.44 1.87
CA ALA A 197 -9.38 8.37 3.14
C ALA A 197 -7.99 9.04 3.01
N PHE A 198 -7.96 10.37 2.88
CA PHE A 198 -6.71 11.13 2.68
C PHE A 198 -5.72 10.93 3.82
N GLY A 199 -6.19 10.79 5.07
CA GLY A 199 -5.33 10.45 6.21
C GLY A 199 -4.65 9.10 6.06
N ALA A 200 -5.33 8.12 5.42
CA ALA A 200 -4.72 6.82 5.13
C ALA A 200 -3.58 6.94 4.11
N HIS A 201 -3.74 7.76 3.07
CA HIS A 201 -2.67 8.02 2.11
C HIS A 201 -1.46 8.67 2.77
N ILE A 202 -1.68 9.72 3.56
CA ILE A 202 -0.62 10.44 4.27
C ILE A 202 0.09 9.52 5.27
N GLY A 203 -0.66 8.76 6.07
CA GLY A 203 -0.10 7.83 7.05
C GLY A 203 0.72 6.71 6.42
N GLY A 204 0.20 6.12 5.33
CA GLY A 204 0.93 5.12 4.55
C GLY A 204 2.23 5.68 4.00
N PHE A 205 2.18 6.86 3.37
CA PHE A 205 3.35 7.53 2.83
C PHE A 205 4.41 7.83 3.90
N LEU A 206 4.03 8.41 5.03
CA LEU A 206 4.96 8.74 6.13
C LEU A 206 5.60 7.48 6.72
N CYS A 207 4.81 6.44 6.96
CA CYS A 207 5.32 5.15 7.41
C CYS A 207 6.30 4.56 6.39
N GLY A 208 5.95 4.57 5.10
CA GLY A 208 6.81 4.10 4.03
C GLY A 208 8.11 4.89 3.92
N LEU A 209 8.06 6.21 4.06
CA LEU A 209 9.22 7.09 4.07
C LEU A 209 10.21 6.70 5.18
N LEU A 210 9.71 6.48 6.39
CA LEU A 210 10.51 6.03 7.53
C LEU A 210 11.11 4.64 7.29
N VAL A 211 10.30 3.70 6.79
CA VAL A 211 10.75 2.35 6.43
C VAL A 211 11.87 2.42 5.38
N GLY A 212 11.67 3.13 4.29
CA GLY A 212 12.67 3.30 3.23
C GLY A 212 13.96 3.92 3.74
N PHE A 213 13.86 4.98 4.54
CA PHE A 213 15.00 5.63 5.16
C PHE A 213 15.77 4.67 6.09
N ALA A 214 15.07 3.91 6.96
CA ALA A 214 15.69 2.93 7.85
C ALA A 214 16.44 1.84 7.07
N PHE A 215 15.91 1.37 5.94
CA PHE A 215 16.60 0.40 5.10
C PHE A 215 17.94 0.87 4.58
N THR A 216 18.15 2.18 4.39
CA THR A 216 19.44 2.72 3.94
C THR A 216 20.57 2.51 4.94
N PHE A 217 20.25 2.27 6.20
CA PHE A 217 21.24 1.91 7.25
C PHE A 217 21.43 0.40 7.36
N LEU A 218 20.36 -0.38 7.10
CA LEU A 218 20.38 -1.83 7.29
C LEU A 218 20.94 -2.59 6.07
N LYS A 219 20.84 -2.00 4.89
CA LYS A 219 21.26 -2.61 3.61
C LYS A 219 22.18 -1.69 2.83
N LYS A 220 23.11 -2.28 2.07
CA LYS A 220 23.91 -1.54 1.09
C LYS A 220 23.07 -1.29 -0.16
N ASN A 221 23.31 -0.12 -0.81
CA ASN A 221 22.67 0.20 -2.08
C ASN A 221 22.99 -0.88 -3.12
N PRO A 222 21.97 -1.56 -3.68
CA PRO A 222 22.21 -2.62 -4.68
C PRO A 222 22.86 -2.08 -5.97
N HIS A 223 22.70 -0.79 -6.25
CA HIS A 223 23.25 -0.14 -7.43
C HIS A 223 24.70 0.38 -7.25
N SER A 224 25.26 0.36 -6.03
CA SER A 224 26.61 0.87 -5.76
C SER A 224 27.73 0.09 -6.48
N ARG A 225 27.49 -1.16 -6.84
CA ARG A 225 28.48 -2.04 -7.50
C ARG A 225 28.62 -1.81 -9.01
N ARG A 226 27.72 -1.04 -9.66
CA ARG A 226 27.77 -0.79 -11.11
C ARG A 226 28.57 0.44 -11.53
N VAL A 227 29.01 1.25 -10.58
CA VAL A 227 29.76 2.50 -10.86
C VAL A 227 31.27 2.26 -11.05
N ASN A 228 31.79 1.09 -10.67
CA ASN A 228 33.22 0.75 -10.73
C ASN A 228 33.57 -0.28 -11.84
N ARG A 229 32.77 -0.36 -12.91
CA ARG A 229 33.12 -1.14 -14.11
C ARG A 229 32.99 -0.29 -15.37
#